data_9b4ba09b0520a507bba35650a8d13ca1
#
_entry.id   9b4ba09b0520a507bba35650a8d13ca1
#
_cell.length_a   1.000
_cell.length_b   1.000
_cell.length_c   1.000
_cell.angle_alpha   90.00
_cell.angle_beta   90.00
_cell.angle_gamma   90.00
#
_symmetry.space_group_name_H-M   'P 1'
#
loop_
_entity.id
_entity.type
_entity.pdbx_description
1 polymer ?
#
loop_
_entity_poly.entity_id
_entity_poly.type
_entity_poly.pdbx_seq_one_letter_code
_entity_poly.pdbx_strand_id
1 'polypeptide(L)'
;MALRTPTRPLPASPETDQGELSFIGLLAVLGAVLLPILSFFSVNVALGPIGSELDASPGMLQLVIAGYGVPYASLVVLGGRIGDGRGRRRLMVIGLIGFVITSIGCALAQTPEQLVAARVLQGSAAALTTPQVLATIHATTKGERRGRAVGMFGATAGIATVLAFLVGGALTSSDLPGLGWRSVFWLNVPVGLLVIGAVLKWVPSTSAAKKVPVDILGTLLLAASMILLVLPVTEGRAVGWPTWTWVMLAAFVPVALAFAWSQWSAERRGSIPLVPPSLLRLRTMAVGLAVAAPFFAGFGGFMFVYAYAAQGSAGMSPWQVGVSLTPLAVSFLVSSLLSARLVTKYGTATLSFGALLAAAGYVVLILQVANAWPQFDTVDVTLGMLMVGLGQGLLMPPLFGIILSQVPTAQGGLGSGMLITTQQMWLGLGAALVGSLYLSLAESSAGSQSFTVTVAIVAAALVIIAGLSRYLVPRKADA
;
A
#
# COMPACT_ATOMS: atom_id res chain seq x y z
N MET A 1 -45.66 -13.90 44.66
CA MET A 1 -44.32 -14.28 45.12
C MET A 1 -43.75 -15.27 44.10
N ALA A 2 -43.11 -14.77 43.05
CA ALA A 2 -42.57 -15.58 41.96
C ALA A 2 -41.09 -15.79 42.17
N LEU A 3 -40.70 -17.03 42.41
CA LEU A 3 -39.31 -17.47 42.61
C LEU A 3 -38.52 -17.29 41.29
N ARG A 4 -37.56 -16.35 41.27
CA ARG A 4 -36.54 -16.23 40.23
C ARG A 4 -35.55 -17.39 40.41
N THR A 5 -35.54 -18.34 39.51
CA THR A 5 -34.49 -19.34 39.36
C THR A 5 -33.18 -18.62 38.92
N PRO A 6 -32.05 -18.86 39.60
CA PRO A 6 -30.77 -18.30 39.16
C PRO A 6 -30.34 -18.98 37.86
N THR A 7 -30.20 -18.20 36.79
CA THR A 7 -29.60 -18.65 35.53
C THR A 7 -28.16 -19.01 35.78
N ARG A 8 -27.84 -20.29 35.67
CA ARG A 8 -26.47 -20.83 35.73
C ARG A 8 -25.69 -20.19 34.60
N PRO A 9 -24.51 -19.55 34.84
CA PRO A 9 -23.68 -19.05 33.77
C PRO A 9 -23.31 -20.21 32.85
N LEU A 10 -23.52 -20.01 31.54
CA LEU A 10 -23.08 -20.96 30.53
C LEU A 10 -21.55 -21.14 30.70
N PRO A 11 -21.03 -22.38 30.64
CA PRO A 11 -19.62 -22.64 30.72
C PRO A 11 -18.93 -21.86 29.59
N ALA A 12 -17.93 -21.08 29.93
CA ALA A 12 -17.06 -20.43 28.96
C ALA A 12 -16.56 -21.50 27.99
N SER A 13 -16.82 -21.30 26.69
CA SER A 13 -16.28 -22.17 25.66
C SER A 13 -14.78 -22.30 25.88
N PRO A 14 -14.19 -23.52 25.78
CA PRO A 14 -12.76 -23.70 25.97
C PRO A 14 -12.03 -22.75 24.99
N GLU A 15 -11.36 -21.73 25.53
CA GLU A 15 -10.36 -20.99 24.79
C GLU A 15 -9.34 -22.06 24.38
N THR A 16 -9.36 -22.44 23.10
CA THR A 16 -8.29 -23.25 22.55
C THR A 16 -7.01 -22.47 22.83
N ASP A 17 -6.11 -23.07 23.61
CA ASP A 17 -4.81 -22.53 23.96
C ASP A 17 -4.03 -22.27 22.65
N GLN A 18 -4.25 -21.07 22.10
CA GLN A 18 -3.56 -20.62 20.89
C GLN A 18 -2.20 -20.17 21.40
N GLY A 19 -1.19 -21.03 21.27
CA GLY A 19 0.15 -20.83 21.80
C GLY A 19 0.63 -19.38 21.66
N GLU A 20 1.25 -18.84 22.71
CA GLU A 20 1.75 -17.47 22.72
C GLU A 20 2.83 -17.26 21.66
N LEU A 21 2.77 -16.15 20.93
CA LEU A 21 3.78 -15.78 19.95
C LEU A 21 5.09 -15.41 20.67
N SER A 22 6.14 -16.18 20.43
CA SER A 22 7.49 -15.85 20.93
C SER A 22 8.04 -14.60 20.23
N PHE A 23 9.08 -13.98 20.79
CA PHE A 23 9.73 -12.83 20.16
C PHE A 23 10.29 -13.19 18.76
N ILE A 24 10.89 -14.37 18.60
CA ILE A 24 11.39 -14.85 17.30
C ILE A 24 10.22 -15.11 16.34
N GLY A 25 9.09 -15.65 16.83
CA GLY A 25 7.87 -15.78 16.06
C GLY A 25 7.32 -14.43 15.59
N LEU A 26 7.37 -13.39 16.44
CA LEU A 26 6.99 -12.04 16.05
C LEU A 26 7.91 -11.50 14.93
N LEU A 27 9.22 -11.66 15.05
CA LEU A 27 10.16 -11.27 13.99
C LEU A 27 9.90 -12.02 12.67
N ALA A 28 9.55 -13.30 12.73
CA ALA A 28 9.18 -14.08 11.56
C ALA A 28 7.91 -13.54 10.88
N VAL A 29 6.90 -13.21 11.67
CA VAL A 29 5.65 -12.59 11.18
C VAL A 29 5.90 -11.20 10.59
N LEU A 30 6.76 -10.40 11.22
CA LEU A 30 7.16 -9.08 10.70
C LEU A 30 7.98 -9.20 9.41
N GLY A 31 8.84 -10.21 9.29
CA GLY A 31 9.55 -10.54 8.04
C GLY A 31 8.59 -10.85 6.89
N ALA A 32 7.46 -11.48 7.18
CA ALA A 32 6.44 -11.80 6.16
C ALA A 32 5.75 -10.56 5.57
N VAL A 33 5.72 -9.42 6.27
CA VAL A 33 5.20 -8.15 5.73
C VAL A 33 6.32 -7.27 5.18
N LEU A 34 7.54 -7.42 5.66
CA LEU A 34 8.69 -6.67 5.16
C LEU A 34 8.93 -6.94 3.67
N LEU A 35 8.91 -8.21 3.23
CA LEU A 35 9.15 -8.61 1.85
C LEU A 35 8.22 -7.95 0.82
N PRO A 36 6.87 -7.99 0.98
CA PRO A 36 5.95 -7.31 0.07
C PRO A 36 6.21 -5.81 -0.04
N ILE A 37 6.49 -5.12 1.09
CA ILE A 37 6.74 -3.68 1.12
C ILE A 37 8.07 -3.36 0.44
N LEU A 38 9.13 -4.10 0.77
CA LEU A 38 10.45 -3.96 0.16
C LEU A 38 10.36 -4.13 -1.36
N SER A 39 9.73 -5.20 -1.84
CA SER A 39 9.58 -5.47 -3.26
C SER A 39 8.71 -4.44 -4.00
N PHE A 40 7.71 -3.84 -3.32
CA PHE A 40 6.88 -2.79 -3.91
C PHE A 40 7.69 -1.51 -4.16
N PHE A 41 8.46 -1.06 -3.17
CA PHE A 41 9.18 0.20 -3.27
C PHE A 41 10.51 0.12 -4.03
N SER A 42 11.23 -1.02 -3.95
CA SER A 42 12.51 -1.19 -4.65
C SER A 42 12.39 -1.13 -6.17
N VAL A 43 11.25 -1.49 -6.74
CA VAL A 43 11.00 -1.36 -8.18
C VAL A 43 11.10 0.09 -8.67
N ASN A 44 10.75 1.08 -7.84
CA ASN A 44 10.81 2.49 -8.24
C ASN A 44 12.25 2.93 -8.57
N VAL A 45 13.25 2.43 -7.86
CA VAL A 45 14.67 2.73 -8.15
C VAL A 45 15.20 1.94 -9.36
N ALA A 46 14.51 0.88 -9.75
CA ALA A 46 14.88 0.00 -10.86
C ALA A 46 14.20 0.38 -12.21
N LEU A 47 13.28 1.37 -12.22
CA LEU A 47 12.47 1.70 -13.40
C LEU A 47 13.31 2.07 -14.64
N GLY A 48 14.37 2.87 -14.47
CA GLY A 48 15.25 3.26 -15.59
C GLY A 48 15.94 2.06 -16.25
N PRO A 49 16.69 1.23 -15.49
CA PRO A 49 17.30 0.01 -16.02
C PRO A 49 16.28 -1.01 -16.59
N ILE A 50 15.10 -1.16 -15.98
CA ILE A 50 14.02 -2.00 -16.55
C ILE A 50 13.60 -1.44 -17.92
N GLY A 51 13.38 -0.12 -18.00
CA GLY A 51 12.98 0.54 -19.24
C GLY A 51 14.00 0.35 -20.36
N SER A 52 15.29 0.57 -20.06
CA SER A 52 16.36 0.47 -21.05
C SER A 52 16.67 -0.96 -21.48
N GLU A 53 16.63 -1.94 -20.57
CA GLU A 53 17.01 -3.32 -20.88
C GLU A 53 15.87 -4.11 -21.55
N LEU A 54 14.61 -3.85 -21.16
CA LEU A 54 13.46 -4.54 -21.72
C LEU A 54 12.78 -3.76 -22.85
N ASP A 55 13.31 -2.59 -23.24
CA ASP A 55 12.68 -1.66 -24.21
C ASP A 55 11.23 -1.35 -23.82
N ALA A 56 11.02 -1.10 -22.51
CA ALA A 56 9.69 -0.92 -21.95
C ALA A 56 9.20 0.52 -22.13
N SER A 57 8.00 0.68 -22.70
CA SER A 57 7.35 1.99 -22.78
C SER A 57 7.09 2.57 -21.37
N PRO A 58 6.96 3.90 -21.24
CA PRO A 58 6.58 4.51 -19.95
C PRO A 58 5.27 3.97 -19.39
N GLY A 59 4.29 3.61 -20.24
CA GLY A 59 3.05 2.96 -19.83
C GLY A 59 3.31 1.57 -19.23
N MET A 60 4.15 0.77 -19.87
CA MET A 60 4.56 -0.54 -19.33
C MET A 60 5.27 -0.42 -17.98
N LEU A 61 6.09 0.61 -17.76
CA LEU A 61 6.71 0.87 -16.47
C LEU A 61 5.66 1.22 -15.39
N GLN A 62 4.63 1.97 -15.74
CA GLN A 62 3.48 2.20 -14.84
C GLN A 62 2.75 0.89 -14.54
N LEU A 63 2.54 0.01 -15.54
CA LEU A 63 1.92 -1.30 -15.35
C LEU A 63 2.78 -2.23 -14.49
N VAL A 64 4.09 -2.15 -14.49
CA VAL A 64 4.95 -2.91 -13.57
C VAL A 64 4.63 -2.57 -12.11
N ILE A 65 4.32 -1.29 -11.80
CA ILE A 65 3.90 -0.85 -10.46
C ILE A 65 2.44 -1.24 -10.20
N ALA A 66 1.53 -0.84 -11.09
CA ALA A 66 0.10 -1.07 -10.94
C ALA A 66 -0.27 -2.56 -10.98
N GLY A 67 0.44 -3.35 -11.79
CA GLY A 67 0.28 -4.80 -11.89
C GLY A 67 0.52 -5.55 -10.59
N TYR A 68 1.29 -4.98 -9.66
CA TYR A 68 1.38 -5.48 -8.29
C TYR A 68 0.25 -4.92 -7.41
N GLY A 69 0.00 -3.61 -7.46
CA GLY A 69 -0.93 -2.93 -6.56
C GLY A 69 -2.39 -3.34 -6.75
N VAL A 70 -2.84 -3.48 -8.01
CA VAL A 70 -4.23 -3.82 -8.35
C VAL A 70 -4.66 -5.20 -7.83
N PRO A 71 -3.96 -6.31 -8.14
CA PRO A 71 -4.33 -7.61 -7.60
C PRO A 71 -4.16 -7.69 -6.08
N TYR A 72 -3.13 -7.01 -5.52
CA TYR A 72 -2.99 -6.90 -4.08
C TYR A 72 -4.23 -6.26 -3.45
N ALA A 73 -4.67 -5.10 -3.95
CA ALA A 73 -5.85 -4.40 -3.45
C ALA A 73 -7.12 -5.24 -3.55
N SER A 74 -7.30 -5.93 -4.67
CA SER A 74 -8.50 -6.75 -4.93
C SER A 74 -8.59 -7.99 -4.06
N LEU A 75 -7.45 -8.60 -3.73
CA LEU A 75 -7.39 -9.91 -3.07
C LEU A 75 -7.08 -9.84 -1.58
N VAL A 76 -6.66 -8.69 -1.02
CA VAL A 76 -6.21 -8.61 0.38
C VAL A 76 -7.32 -8.97 1.38
N VAL A 77 -8.55 -8.55 1.16
CA VAL A 77 -9.69 -8.90 2.03
C VAL A 77 -10.06 -10.37 1.88
N LEU A 78 -10.03 -10.86 0.64
CA LEU A 78 -10.23 -12.29 0.34
C LEU A 78 -9.19 -13.16 1.06
N GLY A 79 -7.91 -12.77 0.97
CA GLY A 79 -6.80 -13.44 1.66
C GLY A 79 -7.02 -13.51 3.17
N GLY A 80 -7.44 -12.40 3.79
CA GLY A 80 -7.77 -12.36 5.22
C GLY A 80 -8.82 -13.40 5.61
N ARG A 81 -9.93 -13.45 4.86
CA ARG A 81 -11.03 -14.40 5.12
C ARG A 81 -10.64 -15.86 4.92
N ILE A 82 -9.89 -16.16 3.86
CA ILE A 82 -9.39 -17.52 3.62
C ILE A 82 -8.49 -17.96 4.77
N GLY A 83 -7.61 -17.07 5.28
CA GLY A 83 -6.73 -17.37 6.40
C GLY A 83 -7.48 -17.63 7.70
N ASP A 84 -8.51 -16.85 7.99
CA ASP A 84 -9.37 -17.08 9.14
C ASP A 84 -10.04 -18.46 9.07
N GLY A 85 -10.49 -18.90 7.89
CA GLY A 85 -11.19 -20.17 7.72
C GLY A 85 -10.29 -21.40 7.57
N ARG A 86 -9.07 -21.26 7.02
CA ARG A 86 -8.18 -22.39 6.68
C ARG A 86 -6.86 -22.42 7.46
N GLY A 87 -6.66 -21.46 8.36
CA GLY A 87 -5.45 -21.33 9.18
C GLY A 87 -4.49 -20.25 8.67
N ARG A 88 -4.22 -19.28 9.55
CA ARG A 88 -3.44 -18.08 9.23
C ARG A 88 -2.01 -18.40 8.85
N ARG A 89 -1.32 -19.25 9.65
CA ARG A 89 0.06 -19.71 9.36
C ARG A 89 0.14 -20.40 8.02
N ARG A 90 -0.80 -21.30 7.72
CA ARG A 90 -0.82 -22.06 6.47
C ARG A 90 -0.94 -21.13 5.27
N LEU A 91 -1.87 -20.16 5.33
CA LEU A 91 -2.08 -19.23 4.22
C LEU A 91 -0.92 -18.25 4.07
N MET A 92 -0.32 -17.79 5.18
CA MET A 92 0.90 -16.98 5.17
C MET A 92 2.05 -17.70 4.44
N VAL A 93 2.27 -18.99 4.73
CA VAL A 93 3.30 -19.80 4.08
C VAL A 93 3.01 -20.01 2.59
N ILE A 94 1.74 -20.30 2.22
CA ILE A 94 1.34 -20.43 0.81
C ILE A 94 1.59 -19.09 0.06
N GLY A 95 1.20 -17.98 0.67
CA GLY A 95 1.45 -16.65 0.09
C GLY A 95 2.94 -16.35 -0.07
N LEU A 96 3.76 -16.64 0.95
CA LEU A 96 5.21 -16.47 0.88
C LEU A 96 5.88 -17.36 -0.18
N ILE A 97 5.47 -18.62 -0.30
CA ILE A 97 5.95 -19.52 -1.38
C ILE A 97 5.58 -18.95 -2.74
N GLY A 98 4.31 -18.55 -2.93
CA GLY A 98 3.87 -17.88 -4.16
C GLY A 98 4.67 -16.62 -4.45
N PHE A 99 4.96 -15.81 -3.42
CA PHE A 99 5.75 -14.59 -3.53
C PHE A 99 7.20 -14.87 -3.96
N VAL A 100 7.83 -15.89 -3.42
CA VAL A 100 9.19 -16.32 -3.82
C VAL A 100 9.20 -16.83 -5.26
N ILE A 101 8.26 -17.70 -5.65
CA ILE A 101 8.17 -18.23 -7.02
C ILE A 101 7.95 -17.09 -8.02
N THR A 102 7.05 -16.18 -7.72
CA THR A 102 6.76 -15.04 -8.61
C THR A 102 7.88 -14.01 -8.63
N SER A 103 8.65 -13.86 -7.55
CA SER A 103 9.89 -13.08 -7.55
C SER A 103 10.94 -13.66 -8.50
N ILE A 104 11.08 -15.00 -8.54
CA ILE A 104 11.92 -15.66 -9.54
C ILE A 104 11.38 -15.36 -10.96
N GLY A 105 10.05 -15.44 -11.16
CA GLY A 105 9.42 -15.07 -12.44
C GLY A 105 9.73 -13.62 -12.86
N CYS A 106 9.67 -12.67 -11.92
CA CYS A 106 10.07 -11.28 -12.18
C CYS A 106 11.56 -11.16 -12.56
N ALA A 107 12.44 -11.87 -11.86
CA ALA A 107 13.87 -11.83 -12.11
C ALA A 107 14.26 -12.46 -13.46
N LEU A 108 13.49 -13.43 -13.95
CA LEU A 108 13.72 -14.13 -15.22
C LEU A 108 12.98 -13.51 -16.40
N ALA A 109 12.21 -12.43 -16.21
CA ALA A 109 11.46 -11.79 -17.28
C ALA A 109 12.38 -11.26 -18.39
N GLN A 110 12.03 -11.57 -19.63
CA GLN A 110 12.74 -11.18 -20.86
C GLN A 110 12.01 -10.08 -21.62
N THR A 111 10.71 -9.86 -21.32
CA THR A 111 9.88 -8.81 -21.93
C THR A 111 9.11 -8.06 -20.84
N PRO A 112 8.68 -6.81 -21.10
CA PRO A 112 7.89 -6.03 -20.17
C PRO A 112 6.59 -6.76 -19.76
N GLU A 113 5.93 -7.44 -20.71
CA GLU A 113 4.68 -8.15 -20.48
C GLU A 113 4.88 -9.32 -19.51
N GLN A 114 5.99 -10.06 -19.65
CA GLN A 114 6.34 -11.15 -18.73
C GLN A 114 6.56 -10.59 -17.31
N LEU A 115 7.25 -9.44 -17.21
CA LEU A 115 7.46 -8.78 -15.91
C LEU A 115 6.14 -8.34 -15.30
N VAL A 116 5.25 -7.69 -16.08
CA VAL A 116 3.91 -7.27 -15.61
C VAL A 116 3.10 -8.48 -15.16
N ALA A 117 3.07 -9.58 -15.94
CA ALA A 117 2.35 -10.81 -15.57
C ALA A 117 2.89 -11.41 -14.25
N ALA A 118 4.22 -11.48 -14.10
CA ALA A 118 4.84 -11.94 -12.86
C ALA A 118 4.52 -11.02 -11.67
N ARG A 119 4.46 -9.69 -11.87
CA ARG A 119 4.05 -8.70 -10.86
C ARG A 119 2.58 -8.87 -10.44
N VAL A 120 1.68 -9.17 -11.36
CA VAL A 120 0.26 -9.50 -11.06
C VAL A 120 0.16 -10.71 -10.12
N LEU A 121 0.91 -11.76 -10.41
CA LEU A 121 0.96 -12.95 -9.56
C LEU A 121 1.63 -12.67 -8.22
N GLN A 122 2.69 -11.84 -8.20
CA GLN A 122 3.41 -11.46 -6.98
C GLN A 122 2.52 -10.61 -6.05
N GLY A 123 1.77 -9.63 -6.57
CA GLY A 123 0.79 -8.85 -5.82
C GLY A 123 -0.33 -9.73 -5.24
N SER A 124 -0.79 -10.72 -6.02
CA SER A 124 -1.77 -11.71 -5.56
C SER A 124 -1.23 -12.55 -4.40
N ALA A 125 0.02 -12.98 -4.45
CA ALA A 125 0.67 -13.73 -3.38
C ALA A 125 0.87 -12.87 -2.12
N ALA A 126 1.25 -11.60 -2.27
CA ALA A 126 1.35 -10.65 -1.18
C ALA A 126 0.01 -10.42 -0.46
N ALA A 127 -1.10 -10.39 -1.21
CA ALA A 127 -2.45 -10.26 -0.69
C ALA A 127 -2.87 -11.43 0.21
N LEU A 128 -2.33 -12.62 -0.02
CA LEU A 128 -2.56 -13.79 0.84
C LEU A 128 -1.74 -13.72 2.13
N THR A 129 -0.56 -13.09 2.10
CA THR A 129 0.38 -13.05 3.21
C THR A 129 0.08 -11.95 4.21
N THR A 130 -0.06 -10.71 3.76
CA THR A 130 -0.09 -9.51 4.61
C THR A 130 -1.22 -9.49 5.65
N PRO A 131 -2.47 -9.86 5.34
CA PRO A 131 -3.53 -9.85 6.34
C PRO A 131 -3.29 -10.83 7.48
N GLN A 132 -2.57 -11.93 7.20
CA GLN A 132 -2.28 -12.95 8.20
C GLN A 132 -1.34 -12.43 9.30
N VAL A 133 -0.51 -11.45 9.00
CA VAL A 133 0.46 -10.86 9.94
C VAL A 133 -0.28 -10.21 11.10
N LEU A 134 -1.13 -9.22 10.85
CA LEU A 134 -1.91 -8.55 11.89
C LEU A 134 -2.90 -9.52 12.58
N ALA A 135 -3.55 -10.39 11.80
CA ALA A 135 -4.48 -11.38 12.35
C ALA A 135 -3.77 -12.35 13.32
N THR A 136 -2.53 -12.77 13.02
CA THR A 136 -1.72 -13.61 13.91
C THR A 136 -1.32 -12.84 15.17
N ILE A 137 -0.82 -11.59 15.04
CA ILE A 137 -0.47 -10.74 16.18
C ILE A 137 -1.69 -10.59 17.12
N HIS A 138 -2.86 -10.26 16.57
CA HIS A 138 -4.09 -10.09 17.36
C HIS A 138 -4.55 -11.38 18.06
N ALA A 139 -4.37 -12.53 17.43
CA ALA A 139 -4.80 -13.82 17.98
C ALA A 139 -3.86 -14.33 19.09
N THR A 140 -2.56 -14.02 19.02
CA THR A 140 -1.52 -14.62 19.85
C THR A 140 -0.93 -13.69 20.89
N THR A 141 -1.37 -12.40 20.95
CA THR A 141 -0.89 -11.41 21.90
C THR A 141 -2.05 -10.68 22.58
N LYS A 142 -1.87 -10.30 23.87
CA LYS A 142 -2.89 -9.58 24.66
C LYS A 142 -2.25 -8.34 25.33
N GLY A 143 -3.10 -7.39 25.72
CA GLY A 143 -2.70 -6.23 26.53
C GLY A 143 -1.52 -5.43 25.94
N GLU A 144 -0.56 -5.08 26.78
CA GLU A 144 0.61 -4.27 26.41
C GLU A 144 1.51 -4.93 25.35
N ARG A 145 1.63 -6.28 25.40
CA ARG A 145 2.39 -7.03 24.37
C ARG A 145 1.79 -6.86 22.98
N ARG A 146 0.45 -6.82 22.86
CA ARG A 146 -0.24 -6.54 21.59
C ARG A 146 0.08 -5.13 21.10
N GLY A 147 0.02 -4.13 22.00
CA GLY A 147 0.36 -2.75 21.64
C GLY A 147 1.77 -2.64 21.10
N ARG A 148 2.76 -3.29 21.75
CA ARG A 148 4.14 -3.32 21.27
C ARG A 148 4.29 -4.03 19.91
N ALA A 149 3.65 -5.19 19.74
CA ALA A 149 3.72 -5.96 18.48
C ALA A 149 3.11 -5.20 17.30
N VAL A 150 1.97 -4.51 17.50
CA VAL A 150 1.35 -3.64 16.48
C VAL A 150 2.22 -2.42 16.19
N GLY A 151 2.85 -1.83 17.22
CA GLY A 151 3.84 -0.76 17.04
C GLY A 151 5.05 -1.22 16.20
N MET A 152 5.57 -2.42 16.46
CA MET A 152 6.66 -3.02 15.67
C MET A 152 6.23 -3.30 14.21
N PHE A 153 4.97 -3.72 13.98
CA PHE A 153 4.42 -3.86 12.62
C PHE A 153 4.46 -2.53 11.86
N GLY A 154 4.02 -1.43 12.48
CA GLY A 154 4.10 -0.10 11.87
C GLY A 154 5.55 0.33 11.60
N ALA A 155 6.46 0.11 12.54
CA ALA A 155 7.89 0.40 12.36
C ALA A 155 8.51 -0.42 11.22
N THR A 156 8.10 -1.70 11.08
CA THR A 156 8.58 -2.58 10.00
C THR A 156 8.24 -2.00 8.61
N ALA A 157 7.07 -1.39 8.45
CA ALA A 157 6.71 -0.75 7.18
C ALA A 157 7.66 0.41 6.82
N GLY A 158 7.99 1.26 7.79
CA GLY A 158 8.96 2.35 7.58
C GLY A 158 10.38 1.82 7.29
N ILE A 159 10.86 0.85 8.08
CA ILE A 159 12.17 0.23 7.87
C ILE A 159 12.23 -0.46 6.49
N ALA A 160 11.19 -1.19 6.10
CA ALA A 160 11.12 -1.84 4.80
C ALA A 160 11.21 -0.84 3.64
N THR A 161 10.60 0.34 3.78
CA THR A 161 10.66 1.41 2.78
C THR A 161 12.08 1.98 2.65
N VAL A 162 12.74 2.26 3.78
CA VAL A 162 14.15 2.72 3.79
C VAL A 162 15.05 1.67 3.13
N LEU A 163 14.91 0.40 3.54
CA LEU A 163 15.69 -0.69 2.96
C LEU A 163 15.40 -0.88 1.47
N ALA A 164 14.15 -0.70 1.04
CA ALA A 164 13.78 -0.81 -0.37
C ALA A 164 14.54 0.18 -1.25
N PHE A 165 14.68 1.41 -0.80
CA PHE A 165 15.40 2.44 -1.54
C PHE A 165 16.91 2.21 -1.51
N LEU A 166 17.50 2.00 -0.33
CA LEU A 166 18.95 1.82 -0.18
C LEU A 166 19.42 0.49 -0.79
N VAL A 167 18.83 -0.62 -0.37
CA VAL A 167 19.26 -1.94 -0.85
C VAL A 167 18.85 -2.13 -2.31
N GLY A 168 17.64 -1.67 -2.69
CA GLY A 168 17.18 -1.71 -4.07
C GLY A 168 18.10 -0.91 -5.00
N GLY A 169 18.45 0.32 -4.60
CA GLY A 169 19.37 1.17 -5.34
C GLY A 169 20.80 0.57 -5.45
N ALA A 170 21.34 0.08 -4.33
CA ALA A 170 22.66 -0.56 -4.30
C ALA A 170 22.73 -1.81 -5.19
N LEU A 171 21.73 -2.68 -5.07
CA LEU A 171 21.68 -3.92 -5.86
C LEU A 171 21.50 -3.64 -7.36
N THR A 172 20.61 -2.69 -7.71
CA THR A 172 20.37 -2.32 -9.12
C THR A 172 21.59 -1.67 -9.76
N SER A 173 22.38 -0.91 -8.99
CA SER A 173 23.62 -0.27 -9.45
C SER A 173 24.85 -1.17 -9.34
N SER A 174 24.72 -2.39 -8.81
CA SER A 174 25.84 -3.30 -8.70
C SER A 174 26.23 -3.87 -10.06
N ASP A 175 27.54 -3.95 -10.33
CA ASP A 175 28.11 -4.56 -11.54
C ASP A 175 28.08 -6.09 -11.50
N LEU A 176 27.12 -6.70 -10.82
CA LEU A 176 26.96 -8.14 -10.79
C LEU A 176 26.52 -8.64 -12.17
N PRO A 177 27.35 -9.45 -12.88
CA PRO A 177 27.06 -9.83 -14.25
C PRO A 177 25.69 -10.49 -14.42
N GLY A 178 24.87 -9.94 -15.31
CA GLY A 178 23.55 -10.47 -15.64
C GLY A 178 22.47 -10.26 -14.58
N LEU A 179 22.75 -9.59 -13.46
CA LEU A 179 21.77 -9.34 -12.40
C LEU A 179 21.13 -7.96 -12.47
N GLY A 180 21.90 -6.87 -12.53
CA GLY A 180 21.36 -5.51 -12.64
C GLY A 180 20.09 -5.27 -11.81
N TRP A 181 19.04 -4.76 -12.44
CA TRP A 181 17.73 -4.56 -11.82
C TRP A 181 17.05 -5.87 -11.33
N ARG A 182 17.40 -7.01 -11.92
CA ARG A 182 16.86 -8.32 -11.52
C ARG A 182 17.23 -8.69 -10.10
N SER A 183 18.32 -8.14 -9.59
CA SER A 183 18.81 -8.36 -8.23
C SER A 183 17.80 -7.99 -7.14
N VAL A 184 16.94 -6.97 -7.38
CA VAL A 184 15.89 -6.58 -6.42
C VAL A 184 14.83 -7.69 -6.24
N PHE A 185 14.60 -8.49 -7.27
CA PHE A 185 13.69 -9.65 -7.21
C PHE A 185 14.39 -10.88 -6.67
N TRP A 186 15.67 -11.11 -7.06
CA TRP A 186 16.47 -12.21 -6.53
C TRP A 186 16.68 -12.10 -5.02
N LEU A 187 16.79 -10.89 -4.46
CA LEU A 187 16.88 -10.67 -3.01
C LEU A 187 15.69 -11.29 -2.25
N ASN A 188 14.50 -11.28 -2.83
CA ASN A 188 13.31 -11.84 -2.21
C ASN A 188 13.40 -13.35 -2.01
N VAL A 189 14.24 -14.05 -2.79
CA VAL A 189 14.31 -15.51 -2.74
C VAL A 189 14.98 -16.00 -1.44
N PRO A 190 16.25 -15.66 -1.13
CA PRO A 190 16.87 -16.10 0.12
C PRO A 190 16.15 -15.56 1.35
N VAL A 191 15.73 -14.27 1.33
CA VAL A 191 15.01 -13.68 2.46
C VAL A 191 13.66 -14.36 2.65
N GLY A 192 12.93 -14.63 1.55
CA GLY A 192 11.63 -15.32 1.61
C GLY A 192 11.75 -16.74 2.15
N LEU A 193 12.75 -17.51 1.72
CA LEU A 193 13.01 -18.86 2.22
C LEU A 193 13.34 -18.85 3.72
N LEU A 194 14.14 -17.89 4.19
CA LEU A 194 14.44 -17.72 5.61
C LEU A 194 13.17 -17.40 6.41
N VAL A 195 12.33 -16.48 5.90
CA VAL A 195 11.06 -16.11 6.55
C VAL A 195 10.09 -17.29 6.56
N ILE A 196 9.97 -18.06 5.48
CA ILE A 196 9.15 -19.28 5.43
C ILE A 196 9.61 -20.26 6.51
N GLY A 197 10.91 -20.56 6.59
CA GLY A 197 11.47 -21.45 7.62
C GLY A 197 11.19 -20.96 9.03
N ALA A 198 11.36 -19.66 9.26
CA ALA A 198 11.06 -19.03 10.55
C ALA A 198 9.56 -19.09 10.90
N VAL A 199 8.67 -18.82 9.95
CA VAL A 199 7.21 -18.93 10.16
C VAL A 199 6.82 -20.37 10.49
N LEU A 200 7.32 -21.33 9.76
CA LEU A 200 7.03 -22.75 10.00
C LEU A 200 7.48 -23.22 11.38
N LYS A 201 8.61 -22.70 11.86
CA LYS A 201 9.21 -23.15 13.13
C LYS A 201 8.66 -22.43 14.37
N TRP A 202 8.42 -21.11 14.30
CA TRP A 202 8.15 -20.30 15.48
C TRP A 202 6.78 -19.63 15.53
N VAL A 203 5.97 -19.69 14.45
CA VAL A 203 4.63 -19.08 14.44
C VAL A 203 3.58 -20.15 14.77
N PRO A 204 2.76 -19.98 15.82
CA PRO A 204 1.72 -20.93 16.16
C PRO A 204 0.63 -20.99 15.07
N SER A 205 0.01 -22.15 14.92
CA SER A 205 -1.13 -22.32 14.00
C SER A 205 -2.38 -21.75 14.65
N THR A 206 -2.95 -20.71 14.05
CA THR A 206 -4.18 -20.07 14.53
C THR A 206 -5.23 -20.03 13.43
N SER A 207 -6.51 -20.14 13.81
CA SER A 207 -7.66 -20.00 12.92
C SER A 207 -8.82 -19.34 13.67
N ALA A 208 -9.77 -18.73 12.97
CA ALA A 208 -10.97 -18.24 13.61
C ALA A 208 -11.90 -19.40 13.98
N ALA A 209 -12.69 -19.22 15.05
CA ALA A 209 -13.66 -20.24 15.52
C ALA A 209 -14.77 -20.52 14.50
N LYS A 210 -15.12 -19.55 13.65
CA LYS A 210 -16.12 -19.68 12.58
C LYS A 210 -15.54 -19.33 11.23
N LYS A 211 -15.82 -20.17 10.22
CA LYS A 211 -15.50 -19.86 8.82
C LYS A 211 -16.35 -18.69 8.35
N VAL A 212 -15.72 -17.68 7.79
CA VAL A 212 -16.40 -16.53 7.20
C VAL A 212 -16.58 -16.80 5.69
N PRO A 213 -17.78 -16.65 5.14
CA PRO A 213 -18.01 -16.84 3.71
C PRO A 213 -17.20 -15.82 2.89
N VAL A 214 -16.77 -16.25 1.72
CA VAL A 214 -15.91 -15.50 0.82
C VAL A 214 -16.76 -14.89 -0.29
N ASP A 215 -16.66 -13.58 -0.49
CA ASP A 215 -17.32 -12.84 -1.58
C ASP A 215 -16.47 -12.90 -2.86
N ILE A 216 -16.54 -14.01 -3.58
CA ILE A 216 -15.79 -14.21 -4.83
C ILE A 216 -16.29 -13.25 -5.91
N LEU A 217 -17.62 -13.08 -6.04
CA LEU A 217 -18.20 -12.19 -7.06
C LEU A 217 -17.75 -10.74 -6.84
N GLY A 218 -17.85 -10.23 -5.60
CA GLY A 218 -17.37 -8.89 -5.27
C GLY A 218 -15.88 -8.72 -5.55
N THR A 219 -15.06 -9.74 -5.24
CA THR A 219 -13.62 -9.71 -5.54
C THR A 219 -13.34 -9.62 -7.05
N LEU A 220 -14.03 -10.43 -7.87
CA LEU A 220 -13.86 -10.42 -9.32
C LEU A 220 -14.33 -9.10 -9.94
N LEU A 221 -15.48 -8.56 -9.49
CA LEU A 221 -15.99 -7.27 -9.97
C LEU A 221 -15.07 -6.12 -9.59
N LEU A 222 -14.51 -6.13 -8.38
CA LEU A 222 -13.52 -5.13 -7.97
C LEU A 222 -12.27 -5.20 -8.83
N ALA A 223 -11.71 -6.40 -9.02
CA ALA A 223 -10.52 -6.60 -9.86
C ALA A 223 -10.77 -6.17 -11.32
N ALA A 224 -11.93 -6.56 -11.88
CA ALA A 224 -12.32 -6.16 -13.23
C ALA A 224 -12.46 -4.63 -13.34
N SER A 225 -13.13 -3.98 -12.38
CA SER A 225 -13.24 -2.51 -12.34
C SER A 225 -11.88 -1.84 -12.36
N MET A 226 -10.93 -2.34 -11.55
CA MET A 226 -9.57 -1.77 -11.50
C MET A 226 -8.82 -1.96 -12.82
N ILE A 227 -8.89 -3.13 -13.43
CA ILE A 227 -8.24 -3.39 -14.73
C ILE A 227 -8.85 -2.49 -15.83
N LEU A 228 -10.18 -2.37 -15.86
CA LEU A 228 -10.90 -1.56 -16.83
C LEU A 228 -10.57 -0.05 -16.70
N LEU A 229 -10.13 0.40 -15.54
CA LEU A 229 -9.72 1.78 -15.31
C LEU A 229 -8.21 1.97 -15.51
N VAL A 230 -7.39 1.12 -14.89
CA VAL A 230 -5.93 1.32 -14.84
C VAL A 230 -5.29 1.09 -16.20
N LEU A 231 -5.62 -0.02 -16.88
CA LEU A 231 -4.97 -0.40 -18.15
C LEU A 231 -5.15 0.66 -19.24
N PRO A 232 -6.37 1.16 -19.56
CA PRO A 232 -6.51 2.19 -20.59
C PRO A 232 -5.88 3.53 -20.20
N VAL A 233 -5.81 3.88 -18.91
CA VAL A 233 -5.17 5.12 -18.45
C VAL A 233 -3.65 5.04 -18.60
N THR A 234 -3.04 3.89 -18.36
CA THR A 234 -1.58 3.71 -18.49
C THR A 234 -1.13 3.56 -19.94
N GLU A 235 -1.81 2.73 -20.72
CA GLU A 235 -1.39 2.37 -22.08
C GLU A 235 -2.02 3.26 -23.17
N GLY A 236 -3.22 3.79 -22.91
CA GLY A 236 -4.02 4.47 -23.93
C GLY A 236 -3.26 5.56 -24.66
N ARG A 237 -2.45 6.33 -23.94
CA ARG A 237 -1.62 7.38 -24.51
C ARG A 237 -0.49 6.81 -25.41
N ALA A 238 0.23 5.79 -24.94
CA ALA A 238 1.35 5.20 -25.68
C ALA A 238 0.92 4.60 -27.01
N VAL A 239 -0.34 4.13 -27.09
CA VAL A 239 -0.92 3.53 -28.32
C VAL A 239 -1.88 4.47 -29.06
N GLY A 240 -1.93 5.77 -28.72
CA GLY A 240 -2.75 6.77 -29.42
C GLY A 240 -4.25 6.68 -29.17
N TRP A 241 -4.68 6.22 -27.98
CA TRP A 241 -6.08 6.12 -27.58
C TRP A 241 -6.98 5.32 -28.54
N PRO A 242 -6.61 4.08 -28.90
CA PRO A 242 -7.41 3.26 -29.81
C PRO A 242 -8.78 2.93 -29.19
N THR A 243 -9.72 2.47 -30.01
CA THR A 243 -11.12 2.21 -29.62
C THR A 243 -11.25 1.31 -28.37
N TRP A 244 -10.36 0.33 -28.21
CA TRP A 244 -10.43 -0.56 -27.05
C TRP A 244 -10.25 0.18 -25.71
N THR A 245 -9.46 1.26 -25.65
CA THR A 245 -9.26 2.05 -24.41
C THR A 245 -10.55 2.74 -23.98
N TRP A 246 -11.28 3.31 -24.94
CA TRP A 246 -12.58 3.93 -24.70
C TRP A 246 -13.65 2.91 -24.32
N VAL A 247 -13.65 1.73 -24.97
CA VAL A 247 -14.54 0.62 -24.61
C VAL A 247 -14.29 0.17 -23.17
N MET A 248 -13.01 0.02 -22.76
CA MET A 248 -12.68 -0.34 -21.38
C MET A 248 -13.11 0.72 -20.37
N LEU A 249 -12.87 2.01 -20.65
CA LEU A 249 -13.32 3.11 -19.80
C LEU A 249 -14.85 3.19 -19.69
N ALA A 250 -15.55 2.95 -20.81
CA ALA A 250 -17.02 2.88 -20.80
C ALA A 250 -17.52 1.65 -20.02
N ALA A 251 -16.86 0.49 -20.14
CA ALA A 251 -17.20 -0.72 -19.42
C ALA A 251 -16.88 -0.62 -17.91
N PHE A 252 -15.94 0.22 -17.51
CA PHE A 252 -15.64 0.48 -16.10
C PHE A 252 -16.89 0.91 -15.32
N VAL A 253 -17.70 1.82 -15.86
CA VAL A 253 -18.86 2.38 -15.15
C VAL A 253 -19.89 1.29 -14.79
N PRO A 254 -20.41 0.49 -15.74
CA PRO A 254 -21.37 -0.56 -15.39
C PRO A 254 -20.78 -1.66 -14.49
N VAL A 255 -19.50 -1.99 -14.64
CA VAL A 255 -18.84 -3.00 -13.77
C VAL A 255 -18.64 -2.47 -12.35
N ALA A 256 -18.25 -1.20 -12.18
CA ALA A 256 -18.17 -0.56 -10.86
C ALA A 256 -19.55 -0.43 -10.19
N LEU A 257 -20.60 -0.12 -10.95
CA LEU A 257 -21.97 -0.10 -10.45
C LEU A 257 -22.44 -1.50 -10.07
N ALA A 258 -22.12 -2.52 -10.86
CA ALA A 258 -22.42 -3.93 -10.55
C ALA A 258 -21.68 -4.38 -9.28
N PHE A 259 -20.41 -3.95 -9.09
CA PHE A 259 -19.70 -4.15 -7.83
C PHE A 259 -20.45 -3.51 -6.66
N ALA A 260 -20.76 -2.22 -6.73
CA ALA A 260 -21.47 -1.52 -5.66
C ALA A 260 -22.83 -2.17 -5.35
N TRP A 261 -23.60 -2.54 -6.38
CA TRP A 261 -24.87 -3.25 -6.22
C TRP A 261 -24.69 -4.63 -5.60
N SER A 262 -23.65 -5.38 -5.99
CA SER A 262 -23.38 -6.70 -5.41
C SER A 262 -23.10 -6.61 -3.91
N GLN A 263 -22.32 -5.59 -3.47
CA GLN A 263 -22.00 -5.36 -2.08
C GLN A 263 -23.25 -5.02 -1.24
N TRP A 264 -24.08 -4.13 -1.78
CA TRP A 264 -25.32 -3.73 -1.13
C TRP A 264 -26.36 -4.88 -1.08
N SER A 265 -26.46 -5.66 -2.16
CA SER A 265 -27.33 -6.84 -2.22
C SER A 265 -26.86 -7.94 -1.27
N ALA A 266 -25.54 -8.19 -1.16
CA ALA A 266 -24.97 -9.16 -0.24
C ALA A 266 -25.28 -8.79 1.22
N GLU A 267 -25.09 -7.53 1.60
CA GLU A 267 -25.36 -7.05 2.95
C GLU A 267 -26.86 -7.18 3.29
N ARG A 268 -27.77 -6.84 2.38
CA ARG A 268 -29.23 -7.00 2.56
C ARG A 268 -29.66 -8.44 2.74
N ARG A 269 -28.96 -9.40 2.12
CA ARG A 269 -29.22 -10.84 2.28
C ARG A 269 -28.58 -11.42 3.54
N GLY A 270 -27.98 -10.59 4.41
CA GLY A 270 -27.28 -11.05 5.62
C GLY A 270 -25.94 -11.73 5.34
N SER A 271 -25.45 -11.67 4.08
CA SER A 271 -24.10 -12.11 3.73
C SER A 271 -23.09 -11.03 4.09
N ILE A 272 -21.83 -11.41 4.26
CA ILE A 272 -20.75 -10.47 4.58
C ILE A 272 -20.06 -10.05 3.26
N PRO A 273 -20.34 -8.83 2.74
CA PRO A 273 -19.73 -8.35 1.50
C PRO A 273 -18.25 -8.03 1.68
N LEU A 274 -17.50 -7.89 0.58
CA LEU A 274 -16.08 -7.49 0.60
C LEU A 274 -15.91 -6.09 1.19
N VAL A 275 -16.78 -5.17 0.79
CA VAL A 275 -16.84 -3.77 1.24
C VAL A 275 -18.25 -3.53 1.81
N PRO A 276 -18.46 -3.68 3.14
CA PRO A 276 -19.77 -3.48 3.74
C PRO A 276 -20.25 -2.02 3.60
N PRO A 277 -21.37 -1.76 2.89
CA PRO A 277 -21.95 -0.41 2.79
C PRO A 277 -22.29 0.23 4.14
N SER A 278 -22.62 -0.58 5.16
CA SER A 278 -22.87 -0.11 6.52
C SER A 278 -21.65 0.57 7.15
N LEU A 279 -20.42 0.08 6.86
CA LEU A 279 -19.20 0.71 7.35
C LEU A 279 -18.94 2.06 6.67
N LEU A 280 -19.37 2.25 5.41
CA LEU A 280 -19.28 3.54 4.71
C LEU A 280 -20.26 4.59 5.27
N ARG A 281 -21.26 4.19 6.07
CA ARG A 281 -22.13 5.13 6.78
C ARG A 281 -21.46 5.72 8.03
N LEU A 282 -20.41 5.08 8.54
CA LEU A 282 -19.61 5.63 9.63
C LEU A 282 -18.83 6.82 9.10
N ARG A 283 -19.03 7.99 9.71
CA ARG A 283 -18.42 9.25 9.27
C ARG A 283 -16.89 9.16 9.20
N THR A 284 -16.26 8.57 10.21
CA THR A 284 -14.80 8.41 10.23
C THR A 284 -14.30 7.52 9.10
N MET A 285 -15.06 6.48 8.73
CA MET A 285 -14.72 5.61 7.60
C MET A 285 -14.90 6.36 6.26
N ALA A 286 -16.08 6.94 6.00
CA ALA A 286 -16.37 7.59 4.72
C ALA A 286 -15.45 8.79 4.46
N VAL A 287 -15.36 9.72 5.41
CA VAL A 287 -14.51 10.91 5.29
C VAL A 287 -13.03 10.49 5.30
N GLY A 288 -12.65 9.52 6.13
CA GLY A 288 -11.28 9.04 6.22
C GLY A 288 -10.80 8.38 4.92
N LEU A 289 -11.62 7.53 4.28
CA LEU A 289 -11.29 6.95 2.98
C LEU A 289 -11.25 8.00 1.87
N ALA A 290 -12.15 9.01 1.92
CA ALA A 290 -12.12 10.14 0.98
C ALA A 290 -10.85 11.00 1.13
N VAL A 291 -10.28 11.09 2.32
CA VAL A 291 -8.99 11.75 2.59
C VAL A 291 -7.82 10.85 2.18
N ALA A 292 -7.91 9.55 2.46
CA ALA A 292 -6.87 8.58 2.16
C ALA A 292 -6.67 8.40 0.64
N ALA A 293 -7.74 8.44 -0.14
CA ALA A 293 -7.70 8.24 -1.59
C ALA A 293 -6.74 9.22 -2.31
N PRO A 294 -6.95 10.57 -2.24
CA PRO A 294 -6.05 11.52 -2.90
C PRO A 294 -4.64 11.54 -2.26
N PHE A 295 -4.51 11.22 -0.97
CA PHE A 295 -3.21 11.09 -0.32
C PHE A 295 -2.37 9.97 -0.95
N PHE A 296 -2.94 8.77 -1.09
CA PHE A 296 -2.22 7.63 -1.67
C PHE A 296 -2.02 7.78 -3.18
N ALA A 297 -2.99 8.38 -3.89
CA ALA A 297 -2.83 8.71 -5.31
C ALA A 297 -1.67 9.68 -5.53
N GLY A 298 -1.61 10.76 -4.73
CA GLY A 298 -0.51 11.72 -4.79
C GLY A 298 0.84 11.08 -4.48
N PHE A 299 0.90 10.22 -3.45
CA PHE A 299 2.15 9.54 -3.09
C PHE A 299 2.61 8.55 -4.16
N GLY A 300 1.72 7.69 -4.67
CA GLY A 300 2.05 6.74 -5.74
C GLY A 300 2.46 7.45 -7.03
N GLY A 301 1.75 8.51 -7.39
CA GLY A 301 2.09 9.34 -8.55
C GLY A 301 3.43 10.05 -8.39
N PHE A 302 3.68 10.65 -7.23
CA PHE A 302 4.96 11.29 -6.93
C PHE A 302 6.14 10.31 -7.01
N MET A 303 5.99 9.11 -6.46
CA MET A 303 7.06 8.09 -6.51
C MET A 303 7.43 7.74 -7.95
N PHE A 304 6.44 7.55 -8.83
CA PHE A 304 6.69 7.29 -10.24
C PHE A 304 7.33 8.49 -10.95
N VAL A 305 6.75 9.68 -10.81
CA VAL A 305 7.22 10.91 -11.49
C VAL A 305 8.64 11.24 -11.06
N TYR A 306 8.93 11.18 -9.76
CA TYR A 306 10.27 11.46 -9.24
C TYR A 306 11.30 10.45 -9.76
N ALA A 307 11.00 9.14 -9.65
CA ALA A 307 11.93 8.11 -10.10
C ALA A 307 12.21 8.20 -11.61
N TYR A 308 11.17 8.50 -12.41
CA TYR A 308 11.29 8.65 -13.85
C TYR A 308 12.07 9.92 -14.24
N ALA A 309 11.79 11.06 -13.60
CA ALA A 309 12.52 12.33 -13.84
C ALA A 309 13.98 12.24 -13.40
N ALA A 310 14.25 11.67 -12.23
CA ALA A 310 15.59 11.54 -11.68
C ALA A 310 16.49 10.64 -12.55
N GLN A 311 15.96 9.50 -13.01
CA GLN A 311 16.72 8.57 -13.86
C GLN A 311 16.78 9.02 -15.32
N GLY A 312 15.67 9.52 -15.88
CA GLY A 312 15.59 9.91 -17.28
C GLY A 312 16.21 11.28 -17.57
N SER A 313 15.81 12.33 -16.83
CA SER A 313 16.21 13.71 -17.11
C SER A 313 17.51 14.10 -16.38
N ALA A 314 17.62 13.76 -15.08
CA ALA A 314 18.82 14.10 -14.31
C ALA A 314 19.97 13.08 -14.49
N GLY A 315 19.72 11.93 -15.12
CA GLY A 315 20.71 10.89 -15.33
C GLY A 315 21.22 10.23 -14.04
N MET A 316 20.43 10.31 -12.95
CA MET A 316 20.80 9.70 -11.67
C MET A 316 20.83 8.19 -11.78
N SER A 317 21.89 7.58 -11.25
CA SER A 317 21.95 6.13 -11.11
C SER A 317 20.85 5.61 -10.14
N PRO A 318 20.43 4.35 -10.20
CA PRO A 318 19.49 3.76 -9.24
C PRO A 318 19.93 3.93 -7.78
N TRP A 319 21.24 3.88 -7.50
CA TRP A 319 21.80 4.16 -6.18
C TRP A 319 21.53 5.60 -5.74
N GLN A 320 21.81 6.58 -6.59
CA GLN A 320 21.58 7.99 -6.29
C GLN A 320 20.08 8.27 -6.05
N VAL A 321 19.19 7.67 -6.84
CA VAL A 321 17.72 7.76 -6.61
C VAL A 321 17.36 7.13 -5.27
N GLY A 322 17.90 5.97 -4.94
CA GLY A 322 17.67 5.33 -3.64
C GLY A 322 18.12 6.20 -2.47
N VAL A 323 19.32 6.79 -2.56
CA VAL A 323 19.86 7.69 -1.53
C VAL A 323 19.02 8.97 -1.44
N SER A 324 18.58 9.56 -2.56
CA SER A 324 17.77 10.78 -2.58
C SER A 324 16.36 10.59 -1.97
N LEU A 325 15.79 9.39 -2.03
CA LEU A 325 14.51 9.03 -1.39
C LEU A 325 14.67 8.66 0.10
N THR A 326 15.89 8.36 0.54
CA THR A 326 16.14 7.96 1.94
C THR A 326 15.75 9.02 2.96
N PRO A 327 16.02 10.33 2.77
CA PRO A 327 15.57 11.39 3.69
C PRO A 327 14.07 11.39 3.91
N LEU A 328 13.26 11.15 2.84
CA LEU A 328 11.81 11.01 2.96
C LEU A 328 11.44 9.81 3.82
N ALA A 329 12.03 8.64 3.57
CA ALA A 329 11.69 7.42 4.29
C ALA A 329 12.11 7.47 5.77
N VAL A 330 13.29 7.99 6.07
CA VAL A 330 13.78 8.15 7.44
C VAL A 330 12.94 9.16 8.22
N SER A 331 12.65 10.32 7.64
CA SER A 331 11.85 11.35 8.29
C SER A 331 10.39 10.89 8.49
N PHE A 332 9.83 10.14 7.53
CA PHE A 332 8.54 9.45 7.70
C PHE A 332 8.56 8.50 8.90
N LEU A 333 9.57 7.64 9.00
CA LEU A 333 9.70 6.70 10.11
C LEU A 333 9.76 7.44 11.46
N VAL A 334 10.61 8.45 11.58
CA VAL A 334 10.76 9.24 12.81
C VAL A 334 9.45 9.93 13.19
N SER A 335 8.83 10.64 12.27
CA SER A 335 7.58 11.37 12.54
C SER A 335 6.39 10.44 12.79
N SER A 336 6.34 9.28 12.16
CA SER A 336 5.29 8.27 12.38
C SER A 336 5.32 7.73 13.83
N LEU A 337 6.51 7.51 14.39
CA LEU A 337 6.68 7.09 15.79
C LEU A 337 6.23 8.18 16.80
N LEU A 338 6.38 9.44 16.44
CA LEU A 338 5.96 10.58 17.24
C LEU A 338 4.46 10.90 17.07
N SER A 339 3.87 10.53 15.97
CA SER A 339 2.51 10.90 15.58
C SER A 339 1.45 10.52 16.61
N ALA A 340 1.55 9.33 17.22
CA ALA A 340 0.62 8.86 18.24
C ALA A 340 0.60 9.80 19.48
N ARG A 341 1.76 10.28 19.94
CA ARG A 341 1.87 11.23 21.07
C ARG A 341 1.30 12.60 20.70
N LEU A 342 1.55 13.05 19.48
CA LEU A 342 1.07 14.35 19.01
C LEU A 342 -0.47 14.35 18.81
N VAL A 343 -1.03 13.26 18.33
CA VAL A 343 -2.49 13.13 18.20
C VAL A 343 -3.20 13.11 19.56
N THR A 344 -2.65 12.44 20.56
CA THR A 344 -3.23 12.49 21.92
C THR A 344 -3.22 13.90 22.50
N LYS A 345 -2.23 14.74 22.15
CA LYS A 345 -2.11 16.11 22.65
C LYS A 345 -2.88 17.13 21.81
N TYR A 346 -2.85 17.03 20.49
CA TYR A 346 -3.37 18.04 19.55
C TYR A 346 -4.53 17.55 18.68
N GLY A 347 -4.95 16.29 18.82
CA GLY A 347 -6.04 15.72 18.04
C GLY A 347 -5.77 15.75 16.53
N THR A 348 -6.83 16.04 15.75
CA THR A 348 -6.74 16.12 14.28
C THR A 348 -5.93 17.29 13.75
N ALA A 349 -5.59 18.29 14.57
CA ALA A 349 -4.67 19.36 14.15
C ALA A 349 -3.29 18.77 13.74
N THR A 350 -2.88 17.63 14.32
CA THR A 350 -1.67 16.90 13.92
C THR A 350 -1.73 16.47 12.46
N LEU A 351 -2.89 15.97 11.99
CA LEU A 351 -3.09 15.55 10.60
C LEU A 351 -3.04 16.75 9.63
N SER A 352 -3.74 17.83 10.00
CA SER A 352 -3.75 19.08 9.20
C SER A 352 -2.33 19.64 9.08
N PHE A 353 -1.60 19.70 10.19
CA PHE A 353 -0.21 20.16 10.21
C PHE A 353 0.70 19.24 9.36
N GLY A 354 0.56 17.92 9.50
CA GLY A 354 1.30 16.95 8.69
C GLY A 354 1.04 17.13 7.19
N ALA A 355 -0.22 17.30 6.80
CA ALA A 355 -0.58 17.53 5.40
C ALA A 355 -0.01 18.84 4.86
N LEU A 356 -0.07 19.93 5.62
CA LEU A 356 0.50 21.22 5.23
C LEU A 356 2.04 21.19 5.17
N LEU A 357 2.68 20.50 6.10
CA LEU A 357 4.14 20.32 6.08
C LEU A 357 4.59 19.52 4.86
N ALA A 358 3.87 18.44 4.51
CA ALA A 358 4.15 17.68 3.31
C ALA A 358 3.91 18.52 2.03
N ALA A 359 2.84 19.30 1.99
CA ALA A 359 2.56 20.22 0.88
C ALA A 359 3.68 21.26 0.71
N ALA A 360 4.12 21.89 1.81
CA ALA A 360 5.26 22.79 1.81
C ALA A 360 6.55 22.09 1.36
N GLY A 361 6.77 20.85 1.79
CA GLY A 361 7.89 20.03 1.34
C GLY A 361 7.89 19.79 -0.17
N TYR A 362 6.73 19.51 -0.76
CA TYR A 362 6.60 19.41 -2.22
C TYR A 362 6.87 20.74 -2.94
N VAL A 363 6.43 21.88 -2.38
CA VAL A 363 6.74 23.20 -2.93
C VAL A 363 8.25 23.45 -2.89
N VAL A 364 8.91 23.15 -1.77
CA VAL A 364 10.37 23.25 -1.64
C VAL A 364 11.05 22.35 -2.67
N LEU A 365 10.61 21.12 -2.84
CA LEU A 365 11.13 20.17 -3.82
C LEU A 365 10.98 20.69 -5.27
N ILE A 366 9.83 21.29 -5.60
CA ILE A 366 9.61 21.92 -6.91
C ILE A 366 10.66 23.03 -7.14
N LEU A 367 10.86 23.91 -6.17
CA LEU A 367 11.84 25.00 -6.29
C LEU A 367 13.26 24.46 -6.43
N GLN A 368 13.62 23.45 -5.64
CA GLN A 368 14.93 22.80 -5.69
C GLN A 368 15.19 22.18 -7.08
N VAL A 369 14.25 21.37 -7.57
CA VAL A 369 14.36 20.72 -8.88
C VAL A 369 14.34 21.75 -10.01
N ALA A 370 13.49 22.78 -9.96
CA ALA A 370 13.42 23.80 -11.00
C ALA A 370 14.72 24.61 -11.11
N ASN A 371 15.39 24.89 -9.98
CA ASN A 371 16.64 25.65 -9.96
C ASN A 371 17.83 24.83 -10.46
N ALA A 372 17.82 23.51 -10.26
CA ALA A 372 18.93 22.62 -10.62
C ALA A 372 18.69 21.84 -11.91
N TRP A 373 17.52 22.00 -12.56
CA TRP A 373 17.15 21.26 -13.77
C TRP A 373 18.12 21.50 -14.93
N PRO A 374 18.46 20.49 -15.74
CA PRO A 374 18.04 19.09 -15.65
C PRO A 374 18.89 18.21 -14.72
N GLN A 375 19.99 18.69 -14.21
CA GLN A 375 21.03 17.93 -13.50
C GLN A 375 20.94 18.09 -11.96
N PHE A 376 19.73 18.04 -11.39
CA PHE A 376 19.59 18.00 -9.94
C PHE A 376 20.18 16.71 -9.34
N ASP A 377 20.72 16.80 -8.14
CA ASP A 377 21.34 15.68 -7.44
C ASP A 377 20.66 15.35 -6.10
N THR A 378 21.24 14.40 -5.37
CA THR A 378 20.74 13.95 -4.06
C THR A 378 20.69 15.06 -3.02
N VAL A 379 21.68 15.97 -3.04
CA VAL A 379 21.77 17.06 -2.04
C VAL A 379 20.70 18.10 -2.31
N ASP A 380 20.50 18.44 -3.59
CA ASP A 380 19.53 19.44 -4.04
C ASP A 380 18.11 19.13 -3.52
N VAL A 381 17.70 17.86 -3.51
CA VAL A 381 16.33 17.45 -3.16
C VAL A 381 16.14 17.10 -1.68
N THR A 382 17.21 17.05 -0.89
CA THR A 382 17.18 16.52 0.48
C THR A 382 16.20 17.26 1.39
N LEU A 383 16.17 18.60 1.37
CA LEU A 383 15.30 19.38 2.27
C LEU A 383 13.82 19.14 1.95
N GLY A 384 13.44 19.18 0.66
CA GLY A 384 12.08 18.90 0.23
C GLY A 384 11.65 17.49 0.64
N MET A 385 12.50 16.48 0.41
CA MET A 385 12.24 15.08 0.79
C MET A 385 12.07 14.90 2.30
N LEU A 386 12.91 15.53 3.13
CA LEU A 386 12.77 15.52 4.59
C LEU A 386 11.42 16.09 5.03
N MET A 387 11.02 17.24 4.50
CA MET A 387 9.74 17.88 4.85
C MET A 387 8.55 17.04 4.41
N VAL A 388 8.59 16.46 3.21
CA VAL A 388 7.54 15.56 2.71
C VAL A 388 7.39 14.35 3.63
N GLY A 389 8.49 13.68 3.97
CA GLY A 389 8.46 12.52 4.85
C GLY A 389 7.97 12.83 6.26
N LEU A 390 8.45 13.93 6.88
CA LEU A 390 7.96 14.39 8.18
C LEU A 390 6.45 14.60 8.16
N GLY A 391 5.95 15.32 7.16
CA GLY A 391 4.52 15.61 7.02
C GLY A 391 3.68 14.37 6.83
N GLN A 392 4.11 13.45 5.96
CA GLN A 392 3.39 12.19 5.69
C GLN A 392 3.37 11.26 6.91
N GLY A 393 4.44 11.17 7.69
CA GLY A 393 4.49 10.36 8.90
C GLY A 393 3.63 10.92 10.03
N LEU A 394 3.37 12.24 10.06
CA LEU A 394 2.39 12.84 10.97
C LEU A 394 0.94 12.65 10.51
N LEU A 395 0.71 12.41 9.21
CA LEU A 395 -0.62 12.28 8.63
C LEU A 395 -1.10 10.82 8.60
N MET A 396 -0.32 9.91 8.02
CA MET A 396 -0.76 8.57 7.65
C MET A 396 -1.15 7.67 8.84
N PRO A 397 -0.30 7.44 9.88
CA PRO A 397 -0.66 6.53 10.96
C PRO A 397 -1.87 7.00 11.77
N PRO A 398 -1.99 8.30 12.13
CA PRO A 398 -3.19 8.79 12.80
C PRO A 398 -4.45 8.70 11.95
N LEU A 399 -4.35 8.95 10.65
CA LEU A 399 -5.47 8.81 9.72
C LEU A 399 -6.04 7.39 9.77
N PHE A 400 -5.18 6.36 9.76
CA PHE A 400 -5.58 4.96 9.90
C PHE A 400 -6.31 4.69 11.22
N GLY A 401 -5.76 5.21 12.33
CA GLY A 401 -6.38 5.10 13.66
C GLY A 401 -7.78 5.72 13.70
N ILE A 402 -7.96 6.91 13.12
CA ILE A 402 -9.24 7.62 13.10
C ILE A 402 -10.25 6.88 12.19
N ILE A 403 -9.85 6.44 11.00
CA ILE A 403 -10.71 5.68 10.09
C ILE A 403 -11.32 4.47 10.79
N LEU A 404 -10.51 3.74 11.56
CA LEU A 404 -10.92 2.51 12.24
C LEU A 404 -11.58 2.75 13.60
N SER A 405 -11.56 3.97 14.14
CA SER A 405 -11.98 4.25 15.53
C SER A 405 -13.44 3.94 15.83
N GLN A 406 -14.34 4.09 14.85
CA GLN A 406 -15.78 3.80 15.00
C GLN A 406 -16.15 2.40 14.47
N VAL A 407 -15.21 1.65 13.92
CA VAL A 407 -15.49 0.31 13.39
C VAL A 407 -15.69 -0.65 14.57
N PRO A 408 -16.84 -1.39 14.62
CA PRO A 408 -17.07 -2.36 15.65
C PRO A 408 -15.96 -3.41 15.71
N THR A 409 -15.54 -3.83 16.91
CA THR A 409 -14.43 -4.78 17.10
C THR A 409 -14.62 -6.08 16.33
N ALA A 410 -15.87 -6.56 16.22
CA ALA A 410 -16.23 -7.74 15.44
C ALA A 410 -16.02 -7.58 13.92
N GLN A 411 -15.94 -6.33 13.41
CA GLN A 411 -15.76 -6.00 12.01
C GLN A 411 -14.39 -5.35 11.72
N GLY A 412 -13.50 -5.33 12.70
CA GLY A 412 -12.17 -4.70 12.58
C GLY A 412 -11.35 -5.20 11.39
N GLY A 413 -11.43 -6.50 11.08
CA GLY A 413 -10.79 -7.09 9.90
C GLY A 413 -11.35 -6.57 8.57
N LEU A 414 -12.68 -6.32 8.50
CA LEU A 414 -13.32 -5.74 7.32
C LEU A 414 -12.90 -4.27 7.14
N GLY A 415 -12.95 -3.48 8.22
CA GLY A 415 -12.56 -2.07 8.18
C GLY A 415 -11.09 -1.89 7.75
N SER A 416 -10.17 -2.66 8.33
CA SER A 416 -8.75 -2.63 7.93
C SER A 416 -8.54 -3.13 6.50
N GLY A 417 -9.29 -4.15 6.06
CA GLY A 417 -9.27 -4.62 4.67
C GLY A 417 -9.69 -3.53 3.69
N MET A 418 -10.79 -2.82 3.96
CA MET A 418 -11.26 -1.68 3.15
C MET A 418 -10.17 -0.59 3.06
N LEU A 419 -9.52 -0.26 4.17
CA LEU A 419 -8.46 0.74 4.21
C LEU A 419 -7.25 0.32 3.37
N ILE A 420 -6.78 -0.92 3.51
CA ILE A 420 -5.64 -1.46 2.74
C ILE A 420 -6.00 -1.55 1.24
N THR A 421 -7.22 -1.97 0.91
CA THR A 421 -7.71 -1.98 -0.48
C THR A 421 -7.68 -0.57 -1.07
N THR A 422 -8.21 0.43 -0.34
CA THR A 422 -8.18 1.84 -0.75
C THR A 422 -6.73 2.32 -0.94
N GLN A 423 -5.85 2.04 0.02
CA GLN A 423 -4.43 2.41 -0.06
C GLN A 423 -3.78 1.86 -1.34
N GLN A 424 -3.85 0.57 -1.58
CA GLN A 424 -3.18 -0.08 -2.69
C GLN A 424 -3.77 0.30 -4.05
N MET A 425 -5.09 0.43 -4.11
CA MET A 425 -5.80 0.89 -5.30
C MET A 425 -5.32 2.29 -5.71
N TRP A 426 -5.31 3.24 -4.77
CA TRP A 426 -4.95 4.62 -5.07
C TRP A 426 -3.46 4.83 -5.26
N LEU A 427 -2.59 4.00 -4.66
CA LEU A 427 -1.16 3.99 -4.99
C LEU A 427 -0.93 3.63 -6.48
N GLY A 428 -1.58 2.57 -6.96
CA GLY A 428 -1.47 2.16 -8.36
C GLY A 428 -2.13 3.15 -9.33
N LEU A 429 -3.35 3.61 -9.01
CA LEU A 429 -4.05 4.64 -9.81
C LEU A 429 -3.29 5.96 -9.82
N GLY A 430 -2.66 6.34 -8.72
CA GLY A 430 -1.84 7.54 -8.65
C GLY A 430 -0.65 7.48 -9.59
N ALA A 431 0.07 6.37 -9.60
CA ALA A 431 1.17 6.15 -10.54
C ALA A 431 0.68 6.24 -11.99
N ALA A 432 -0.51 5.66 -12.28
CA ALA A 432 -1.12 5.73 -13.60
C ALA A 432 -1.56 7.16 -13.99
N LEU A 433 -2.39 7.82 -13.17
CA LEU A 433 -3.01 9.10 -13.48
C LEU A 433 -1.98 10.26 -13.49
N VAL A 434 -1.24 10.39 -12.38
CA VAL A 434 -0.24 11.48 -12.23
C VAL A 434 0.96 11.23 -13.12
N GLY A 435 1.36 9.96 -13.28
CA GLY A 435 2.42 9.57 -14.21
C GLY A 435 2.06 9.84 -15.67
N SER A 436 0.86 9.47 -16.11
CA SER A 436 0.39 9.77 -17.48
C SER A 436 0.27 11.28 -17.73
N LEU A 437 -0.16 12.06 -16.73
CA LEU A 437 -0.18 13.51 -16.80
C LEU A 437 1.24 14.08 -16.98
N TYR A 438 2.20 13.62 -16.16
CA TYR A 438 3.61 14.02 -16.27
C TYR A 438 4.14 13.76 -17.67
N LEU A 439 3.95 12.54 -18.19
CA LEU A 439 4.44 12.15 -19.50
C LEU A 439 3.79 12.96 -20.63
N SER A 440 2.49 13.30 -20.52
CA SER A 440 1.80 14.12 -21.51
C SER A 440 2.32 15.57 -21.53
N LEU A 441 2.62 16.11 -20.37
CA LEU A 441 3.21 17.45 -20.28
C LEU A 441 4.67 17.47 -20.76
N ALA A 442 5.42 16.40 -20.51
CA ALA A 442 6.84 16.30 -20.92
C ALA A 442 7.04 16.29 -22.44
N GLU A 443 6.04 15.93 -23.25
CA GLU A 443 6.08 16.04 -24.70
C GLU A 443 5.86 17.47 -25.21
N SER A 444 5.06 18.27 -24.48
CA SER A 444 4.63 19.60 -24.91
C SER A 444 5.37 20.75 -24.26
N SER A 445 6.11 20.51 -23.17
CA SER A 445 6.77 21.54 -22.37
C SER A 445 8.13 21.08 -21.84
N ALA A 446 8.94 22.04 -21.32
CA ALA A 446 10.20 21.70 -20.67
C ALA A 446 9.98 20.72 -19.51
N GLY A 447 10.85 19.73 -19.35
CA GLY A 447 10.70 18.68 -18.35
C GLY A 447 10.58 19.18 -16.90
N SER A 448 11.23 20.32 -16.57
CA SER A 448 11.07 20.98 -15.26
C SER A 448 9.65 21.51 -15.05
N GLN A 449 8.99 22.02 -16.08
CA GLN A 449 7.61 22.50 -16.00
C GLN A 449 6.64 21.34 -15.78
N SER A 450 6.85 20.21 -16.46
CA SER A 450 6.05 19.00 -16.30
C SER A 450 6.15 18.45 -14.87
N PHE A 451 7.35 18.41 -14.31
CA PHE A 451 7.58 18.03 -12.91
C PHE A 451 6.88 19.01 -11.96
N THR A 452 7.06 20.31 -12.17
CA THR A 452 6.43 21.37 -11.36
C THR A 452 4.91 21.24 -11.33
N VAL A 453 4.26 21.12 -12.48
CA VAL A 453 2.79 21.03 -12.56
C VAL A 453 2.27 19.78 -11.86
N THR A 454 2.87 18.62 -12.12
CA THR A 454 2.40 17.36 -11.53
C THR A 454 2.61 17.30 -10.03
N VAL A 455 3.74 17.76 -9.52
CA VAL A 455 4.00 17.79 -8.07
C VAL A 455 3.20 18.88 -7.38
N ALA A 456 2.89 20.01 -8.04
CA ALA A 456 2.00 21.04 -7.52
C ALA A 456 0.56 20.53 -7.34
N ILE A 457 0.06 19.68 -8.23
CA ILE A 457 -1.25 19.02 -8.06
C ILE A 457 -1.25 18.14 -6.80
N VAL A 458 -0.18 17.38 -6.56
CA VAL A 458 -0.04 16.57 -5.34
C VAL A 458 0.00 17.46 -4.10
N ALA A 459 0.73 18.58 -4.12
CA ALA A 459 0.78 19.53 -3.04
C ALA A 459 -0.60 20.16 -2.77
N ALA A 460 -1.33 20.56 -3.82
CA ALA A 460 -2.66 21.11 -3.71
C ALA A 460 -3.67 20.12 -3.09
N ALA A 461 -3.59 18.84 -3.48
CA ALA A 461 -4.39 17.79 -2.87
C ALA A 461 -4.15 17.68 -1.34
N LEU A 462 -2.90 17.82 -0.89
CA LEU A 462 -2.57 17.81 0.54
C LEU A 462 -3.13 19.04 1.29
N VAL A 463 -3.17 20.21 0.67
CA VAL A 463 -3.82 21.38 1.25
C VAL A 463 -5.32 21.14 1.43
N ILE A 464 -5.98 20.52 0.45
CA ILE A 464 -7.40 20.12 0.55
C ILE A 464 -7.58 19.11 1.68
N ILE A 465 -6.68 18.09 1.76
CA ILE A 465 -6.68 17.10 2.85
C ILE A 465 -6.54 17.77 4.21
N ALA A 466 -5.67 18.77 4.36
CA ALA A 466 -5.52 19.51 5.61
C ALA A 466 -6.84 20.20 6.05
N GLY A 467 -7.60 20.73 5.09
CA GLY A 467 -8.93 21.29 5.35
C GLY A 467 -9.95 20.22 5.74
N LEU A 468 -9.99 19.10 5.00
CA LEU A 468 -10.94 18.01 5.22
C LEU A 468 -10.66 17.24 6.52
N SER A 469 -9.41 17.17 6.98
CA SER A 469 -9.07 16.46 8.22
C SER A 469 -9.75 17.03 9.47
N ARG A 470 -10.22 18.29 9.43
CA ARG A 470 -11.03 18.90 10.50
C ARG A 470 -12.40 18.24 10.66
N TYR A 471 -12.92 17.61 9.62
CA TYR A 471 -14.22 16.92 9.62
C TYR A 471 -14.14 15.45 10.05
N LEU A 472 -12.92 14.93 10.30
CA LEU A 472 -12.69 13.55 10.74
C LEU A 472 -13.13 13.27 12.18
N VAL A 473 -13.18 14.31 13.04
CA VAL A 473 -13.66 14.16 14.44
C VAL A 473 -15.18 14.21 14.49
N PRO A 474 -15.85 13.26 15.15
CA PRO A 474 -17.26 13.41 15.49
C PRO A 474 -17.43 14.68 16.33
N ARG A 475 -18.41 15.55 15.98
CA ARG A 475 -18.83 16.61 16.89
C ARG A 475 -19.28 15.95 18.20
N LYS A 476 -18.92 16.54 19.36
CA LYS A 476 -19.29 16.05 20.70
C LYS A 476 -20.81 15.85 20.93
N ALA A 477 -21.64 16.14 19.95
CA ALA A 477 -23.09 15.95 19.97
C ALA A 477 -23.56 14.53 19.51
N ASP A 478 -22.66 13.69 18.98
CA ASP A 478 -22.98 12.37 18.42
C ASP A 478 -22.41 11.21 19.27
N ALA A 479 -21.97 11.49 20.52
CA ALA A 479 -21.46 10.54 21.49
C ALA A 479 -22.48 10.23 22.58
#